data_56b07de1147c78b96987a6621db6b85a
#
_entry.id   56b07de1147c78b96987a6621db6b85a
#
_cell.length_a   1.000
_cell.length_b   1.000
_cell.length_c   1.000
_cell.angle_alpha   90.00
_cell.angle_beta   90.00
_cell.angle_gamma   90.00
#
_symmetry.space_group_name_H-M   'P 1'
#
loop_
_entity.id
_entity.type
_entity.pdbx_description
1 polymer ?
#
loop_
_entity_poly.entity_id
_entity_poly.type
_entity_poly.pdbx_seq_one_letter_code
_entity_poly.pdbx_strand_id
1 'polypeptide(L)'
;MALSVRALPVIVPVQYHLDGRKLAVCLGHHSLPEQALDAAIIAFAADSIDPVTRSGWLVQVQGRSVVPRRLRIDSDCGWPTSTAQVVEIEPGRISGHRMHLCTFIDTLLAVGRSSSAT
;
A
#
# COMPACT_ATOMS: atom_id res chain seq x y z
N MET A 1 1.89 1.88 0.88
CA MET A 1 2.74 1.04 1.75
C MET A 1 3.80 1.91 2.41
N ALA A 2 4.05 1.71 3.67
CA ALA A 2 5.02 2.47 4.45
C ALA A 2 6.07 1.53 5.04
N LEU A 3 7.32 1.94 4.99
CA LEU A 3 8.45 1.20 5.54
C LEU A 3 9.57 2.17 5.87
N SER A 4 10.58 1.70 6.57
CA SER A 4 11.78 2.48 6.87
C SER A 4 12.92 2.05 5.95
N VAL A 5 13.56 3.04 5.34
CA VAL A 5 14.78 2.87 4.53
C VAL A 5 15.89 3.69 5.21
N ARG A 6 16.93 3.01 5.69
CA ARG A 6 18.03 3.67 6.43
C ARG A 6 17.53 4.56 7.57
N ALA A 7 16.59 4.02 8.37
CA ALA A 7 15.94 4.69 9.48
C ALA A 7 15.04 5.88 9.10
N LEU A 8 14.80 6.12 7.83
CA LEU A 8 13.87 7.14 7.36
C LEU A 8 12.55 6.49 6.93
N PRO A 9 11.41 6.96 7.41
CA PRO A 9 10.12 6.47 6.96
C PRO A 9 9.84 6.91 5.52
N VAL A 10 9.37 5.97 4.71
CA VAL A 10 9.05 6.19 3.30
C VAL A 10 7.65 5.65 3.04
N ILE A 11 6.87 6.37 2.24
CA ILE A 11 5.57 5.92 1.76
C ILE A 11 5.67 5.77 0.24
N VAL A 12 5.31 4.59 -0.25
CA VAL A 12 5.31 4.29 -1.68
C VAL A 12 3.94 3.78 -2.11
N PRO A 13 3.44 4.22 -3.27
CA PRO A 13 2.25 3.63 -3.86
C PRO A 13 2.57 2.23 -4.36
N VAL A 14 1.65 1.31 -4.17
CA VAL A 14 1.82 -0.08 -4.58
C VAL A 14 0.51 -0.61 -5.15
N GLN A 15 0.62 -1.58 -6.03
CA GLN A 15 -0.48 -2.45 -6.39
C GLN A 15 -0.45 -3.69 -5.50
N TYR A 16 -1.59 -4.24 -5.19
CA TYR A 16 -1.66 -5.40 -4.31
C TYR A 16 -2.55 -6.50 -4.88
N HIS A 17 -2.25 -7.71 -4.46
CA HIS A 17 -3.03 -8.89 -4.77
C HIS A 17 -3.15 -9.75 -3.53
N LEU A 18 -4.36 -10.23 -3.29
CA LEU A 18 -4.64 -11.18 -2.19
C LEU A 18 -4.72 -12.59 -2.76
N ASP A 19 -3.90 -13.48 -2.24
CA ASP A 19 -3.96 -14.91 -2.52
C ASP A 19 -4.14 -15.65 -1.19
N GLY A 20 -5.39 -15.99 -0.88
CA GLY A 20 -5.73 -16.55 0.40
C GLY A 20 -5.37 -15.61 1.55
N ARG A 21 -4.40 -16.01 2.37
CA ARG A 21 -3.91 -15.21 3.50
C ARG A 21 -2.65 -14.41 3.16
N LYS A 22 -2.15 -14.53 1.94
CA LYS A 22 -0.96 -13.82 1.50
C LYS A 22 -1.35 -12.52 0.83
N LEU A 23 -0.69 -11.46 1.24
CA LEU A 23 -0.79 -10.15 0.62
C LEU A 23 0.50 -9.92 -0.17
N ALA A 24 0.39 -9.89 -1.48
CA ALA A 24 1.50 -9.55 -2.36
C ALA A 24 1.36 -8.11 -2.84
N VAL A 25 2.44 -7.36 -2.78
CA VAL A 25 2.49 -5.98 -3.24
C VAL A 25 3.56 -5.80 -4.30
N CYS A 26 3.25 -5.00 -5.30
CA CYS A 26 4.15 -4.65 -6.40
C CYS A 26 4.47 -3.16 -6.33
N LEU A 27 5.76 -2.84 -6.27
CA LEU A 27 6.23 -1.47 -6.18
C LEU A 27 6.28 -0.75 -7.54
N GLY A 28 6.09 -1.48 -8.63
CA GLY A 28 6.12 -0.88 -9.96
C GLY A 28 7.48 -0.31 -10.30
N HIS A 29 7.50 0.97 -10.69
CA HIS A 29 8.73 1.67 -11.07
C HIS A 29 9.54 2.20 -9.89
N HIS A 30 9.04 2.09 -8.67
CA HIS A 30 9.77 2.50 -7.49
C HIS A 30 10.82 1.43 -7.16
N SER A 31 12.08 1.85 -7.14
CA SER A 31 13.18 0.98 -6.78
C SER A 31 13.61 1.25 -5.35
N LEU A 32 13.49 0.25 -4.50
CA LEU A 32 14.00 0.28 -3.13
C LEU A 32 15.11 -0.75 -2.98
N PRO A 33 16.06 -0.51 -2.07
CA PRO A 33 17.09 -1.51 -1.77
C PRO A 33 16.45 -2.80 -1.29
N GLU A 34 16.91 -3.93 -1.80
CA GLU A 34 16.38 -5.24 -1.41
C GLU A 34 16.51 -5.48 0.09
N GLN A 35 17.58 -4.98 0.71
CA GLN A 35 17.78 -5.06 2.16
C GLN A 35 16.69 -4.32 2.95
N ALA A 36 16.09 -3.29 2.37
CA ALA A 36 14.99 -2.58 3.02
C ALA A 36 13.65 -3.31 2.87
N LEU A 37 13.55 -4.22 1.91
CA LEU A 37 12.33 -4.96 1.60
C LEU A 37 12.30 -6.34 2.24
N ASP A 38 13.44 -6.92 2.57
CA ASP A 38 13.50 -8.27 3.14
C ASP A 38 13.45 -8.21 4.66
N ALA A 39 12.57 -9.03 5.24
CA ALA A 39 12.38 -9.14 6.69
C ALA A 39 12.13 -7.80 7.39
N ALA A 40 11.57 -6.83 6.67
CA ALA A 40 11.22 -5.52 7.21
C ALA A 40 9.83 -5.51 7.84
N ILE A 41 9.65 -4.68 8.85
CA ILE A 41 8.32 -4.38 9.36
C ILE A 41 7.74 -3.27 8.50
N ILE A 42 6.62 -3.55 7.88
CA ILE A 42 5.96 -2.63 6.97
C ILE A 42 4.50 -2.43 7.33
N ALA A 43 3.97 -1.30 6.92
CA ALA A 43 2.56 -0.98 7.01
C ALA A 43 1.98 -0.84 5.60
N PHE A 44 0.83 -1.44 5.40
CA PHE A 44 0.07 -1.35 4.16
C PHE A 44 -1.32 -0.81 4.49
N ALA A 45 -1.83 0.05 3.64
CA ALA A 45 -3.20 0.53 3.76
C ALA A 45 -3.88 0.50 2.39
N ALA A 46 -5.13 0.08 2.39
CA ALA A 46 -6.02 0.18 1.25
C ALA A 46 -7.33 0.81 1.67
N ASP A 47 -7.89 1.64 0.84
CA ASP A 47 -9.16 2.29 1.09
C ASP A 47 -10.04 2.30 -0.15
N SER A 48 -11.32 2.53 0.09
CA SER A 48 -12.28 2.81 -0.95
C SER A 48 -13.32 3.79 -0.41
N ILE A 49 -13.52 4.87 -1.12
CA ILE A 49 -14.46 5.93 -0.74
C ILE A 49 -15.41 6.14 -1.89
N ASP A 50 -16.71 6.04 -1.58
CA ASP A 50 -17.77 6.41 -2.53
C ASP A 50 -17.96 7.92 -2.48
N PRO A 51 -17.72 8.64 -3.60
CA PRO A 51 -17.85 10.08 -3.63
C PRO A 51 -19.29 10.57 -3.51
N VAL A 52 -20.27 9.74 -3.81
CA VAL A 52 -21.70 10.11 -3.75
C VAL A 52 -22.20 10.04 -2.31
N THR A 53 -21.99 8.93 -1.64
CA THR A 53 -22.41 8.73 -0.26
C THR A 53 -21.43 9.33 0.74
N ARG A 54 -20.22 9.69 0.30
CA ARG A 54 -19.10 10.15 1.13
C ARG A 54 -18.74 9.18 2.24
N SER A 55 -18.99 7.92 2.02
CA SER A 55 -18.66 6.85 2.95
C SER A 55 -17.67 5.90 2.33
N GLY A 56 -16.93 5.22 3.16
CA GLY A 56 -15.94 4.27 2.69
C GLY A 56 -15.35 3.45 3.81
N TRP A 57 -14.31 2.74 3.46
CA TRP A 57 -13.58 1.92 4.41
C TRP A 57 -12.08 2.10 4.22
N LEU A 58 -11.35 1.89 5.30
CA LEU A 58 -9.90 1.83 5.33
C LEU A 58 -9.48 0.54 6.02
N VAL A 59 -8.60 -0.21 5.40
CA VAL A 59 -7.96 -1.37 6.01
C VAL A 59 -6.47 -1.11 6.12
N GLN A 60 -5.90 -1.37 7.28
CA GLN A 60 -4.47 -1.25 7.54
C GLN A 60 -3.93 -2.61 7.96
N VAL A 61 -2.77 -2.94 7.41
CA VAL A 61 -2.06 -4.18 7.72
C VAL A 61 -0.64 -3.82 8.14
N GLN A 62 -0.23 -4.34 9.28
CA GLN A 62 1.17 -4.29 9.72
C GLN A 62 1.70 -5.72 9.73
N GLY A 63 2.88 -5.90 9.19
CA GLY A 63 3.46 -7.22 9.13
C GLY A 63 4.90 -7.19 8.68
N ARG A 64 5.43 -8.38 8.53
CA ARG A 64 6.80 -8.60 8.06
C ARG A 64 6.78 -8.84 6.57
N SER A 65 7.70 -8.20 5.87
CA SER A 65 7.89 -8.42 4.44
C SER A 65 8.80 -9.63 4.19
N VAL A 66 8.51 -10.33 3.11
CA VAL A 66 9.32 -11.41 2.57
C VAL A 66 9.48 -11.18 1.09
N VAL A 67 10.71 -11.18 0.60
CA VAL A 67 10.98 -11.14 -0.83
C VAL A 67 10.84 -12.56 -1.37
N PRO A 68 9.86 -12.84 -2.24
CA PRO A 68 9.64 -14.20 -2.73
C PRO A 68 10.77 -14.62 -3.66
N ARG A 69 11.27 -15.82 -3.49
CA ARG A 69 12.31 -16.38 -4.35
C ARG A 69 11.78 -16.76 -5.74
N ARG A 70 10.50 -17.07 -5.84
CA ARG A 70 9.80 -17.40 -7.08
C ARG A 70 8.50 -16.63 -7.12
N LEU A 71 8.36 -15.80 -8.11
CA LEU A 71 7.12 -15.12 -8.42
C LEU A 71 6.19 -16.09 -9.14
N ARG A 72 5.12 -16.49 -8.50
CA ARG A 72 3.93 -16.96 -9.19
C ARG A 72 3.06 -15.74 -9.49
N ILE A 73 3.34 -15.10 -10.58
CA ILE A 73 2.46 -14.10 -11.11
C ILE A 73 1.43 -14.84 -11.93
N ASP A 74 0.21 -14.84 -11.46
CA ASP A 74 -0.91 -15.25 -12.28
C ASP A 74 -1.02 -14.22 -13.40
N SER A 75 -0.92 -14.68 -14.63
CA SER A 75 -0.91 -13.81 -15.82
C SER A 75 -2.15 -12.94 -15.98
N ASP A 76 -3.20 -13.23 -15.23
CA ASP A 76 -4.47 -12.49 -15.30
C ASP A 76 -4.48 -11.21 -14.45
N CYS A 77 -3.47 -10.97 -13.63
CA CYS A 77 -3.43 -9.82 -12.73
C CYS A 77 -2.89 -8.53 -13.36
N GLY A 78 -2.43 -8.58 -14.62
CA GLY A 78 -1.91 -7.38 -15.31
C GLY A 78 -0.64 -6.78 -14.68
N TRP A 79 0.06 -7.54 -13.87
CA TRP A 79 1.27 -7.07 -13.22
C TRP A 79 2.43 -7.01 -14.21
N PRO A 80 3.28 -5.99 -14.13
CA PRO A 80 4.43 -5.86 -15.02
C PRO A 80 5.43 -7.00 -14.75
N THR A 81 5.88 -7.63 -15.82
CA THR A 81 6.45 -8.96 -15.80
C THR A 81 7.93 -9.07 -15.52
N SER A 82 8.75 -8.04 -15.64
CA SER A 82 10.19 -8.26 -15.61
C SER A 82 11.04 -7.33 -14.76
N THR A 83 10.53 -6.17 -14.38
CA THR A 83 11.31 -5.14 -13.66
C THR A 83 10.68 -4.71 -12.35
N ALA A 84 9.51 -5.21 -12.03
CA ALA A 84 8.81 -4.82 -10.83
C ALA A 84 9.34 -5.57 -9.60
N GLN A 85 9.51 -4.82 -8.53
CA GLN A 85 9.78 -5.43 -7.22
C GLN A 85 8.47 -5.91 -6.62
N VAL A 86 8.45 -7.18 -6.21
CA VAL A 86 7.30 -7.78 -5.53
C VAL A 86 7.72 -8.23 -4.15
N VAL A 87 6.87 -7.95 -3.18
CA VAL A 87 7.09 -8.29 -1.79
C VAL A 87 5.82 -8.94 -1.26
N GLU A 88 5.97 -10.02 -0.52
CA GLU A 88 4.88 -10.61 0.24
C GLU A 88 4.87 -10.02 1.66
N ILE A 89 3.68 -9.75 2.17
CA ILE A 89 3.49 -9.31 3.54
C ILE A 89 2.80 -10.42 4.32
N GLU A 90 3.44 -10.86 5.39
CA GLU A 90 2.82 -11.72 6.39
C GLU A 90 2.08 -10.85 7.39
N PRO A 91 0.72 -10.86 7.39
CA PRO A 91 -0.03 -9.99 8.28
C PRO A 91 0.19 -10.37 9.74
N GLY A 92 0.63 -9.41 10.55
CA GLY A 92 0.70 -9.57 12.00
C GLY A 92 -0.45 -8.87 12.70
N ARG A 93 -0.84 -7.69 12.21
CA ARG A 93 -1.97 -6.92 12.75
C ARG A 93 -2.79 -6.35 11.61
N ILE A 94 -4.09 -6.58 11.68
CA ILE A 94 -5.05 -6.05 10.72
C ILE A 94 -6.07 -5.22 11.47
N SER A 95 -6.32 -4.00 11.01
CA SER A 95 -7.36 -3.12 11.52
C SER A 95 -8.18 -2.55 10.36
N GLY A 96 -9.45 -2.31 10.61
CA GLY A 96 -10.34 -1.75 9.62
C GLY A 96 -11.22 -0.67 10.24
N HIS A 97 -11.53 0.34 9.45
CA HIS A 97 -12.37 1.45 9.86
C HIS A 97 -13.38 1.76 8.77
N ARG A 98 -14.62 1.99 9.18
CA ARG A 98 -15.58 2.66 8.33
C ARG A 98 -15.43 4.17 8.50
N MET A 99 -15.44 4.87 7.38
CA MET A 99 -15.30 6.31 7.36
C MET A 99 -16.54 6.95 6.76
N HIS A 100 -16.92 8.09 7.33
CA HIS A 100 -17.91 8.97 6.76
C HIS A 100 -17.25 10.34 6.58
N LEU A 101 -17.09 10.77 5.34
CA LEU A 101 -16.48 12.04 5.03
C LEU A 101 -17.50 13.16 5.25
N CYS A 102 -17.17 14.06 6.13
CA CYS A 102 -17.98 15.24 6.40
C CYS A 102 -17.37 16.47 5.72
N THR A 103 -18.05 17.63 5.85
CA THR A 103 -17.64 18.91 5.28
C THR A 103 -16.21 19.32 5.67
N PHE A 104 -15.74 18.88 6.82
CA PHE A 104 -14.38 19.17 7.29
C PHE A 104 -13.31 18.60 6.35
N ILE A 105 -13.53 17.41 5.81
CA ILE A 105 -12.58 16.78 4.88
C ILE A 105 -12.56 17.52 3.54
N ASP A 106 -13.69 18.01 3.08
CA ASP A 106 -13.73 18.86 1.88
C ASP A 106 -12.84 20.09 2.04
N THR A 107 -12.84 20.70 3.21
CA THR A 107 -11.95 21.82 3.52
C THR A 107 -10.48 21.42 3.50
N LEU A 108 -10.13 20.26 4.06
CA LEU A 108 -8.76 19.75 4.03
C LEU A 108 -8.31 19.42 2.61
N LEU A 109 -9.16 18.84 1.79
CA LEU A 109 -8.86 18.57 0.39
C LEU A 109 -8.61 19.85 -0.41
N ALA A 110 -9.38 20.90 -0.16
CA ALA A 110 -9.18 22.19 -0.79
C ALA A 110 -7.82 22.80 -0.40
N VAL A 111 -7.43 22.72 0.86
CA VAL A 111 -6.11 23.16 1.33
C VAL A 111 -5.00 22.31 0.70
N GLY A 112 -5.20 21.01 0.61
CA GLY A 112 -4.25 20.11 -0.03
C GLY A 112 -4.03 20.42 -1.51
N ARG A 113 -5.07 20.79 -2.23
CA ARG A 113 -4.96 21.22 -3.63
C ARG A 113 -4.18 22.52 -3.77
N SER A 114 -4.37 23.48 -2.89
CA SER A 114 -3.62 24.74 -2.95
C SER A 114 -2.15 24.55 -2.61
N SER A 115 -1.80 23.62 -1.71
CA SER A 115 -0.41 23.30 -1.42
C SER A 115 0.24 22.45 -2.50
N SER A 116 -0.50 21.61 -3.21
CA SER A 116 0.03 20.82 -4.33
C SER A 116 0.26 21.64 -5.60
N ALA A 117 -0.34 22.84 -5.69
CA ALA A 117 -0.07 23.78 -6.78
C ALA A 117 1.25 24.52 -6.61
N THR A 118 1.94 24.32 -5.51
CA THR A 118 3.29 24.81 -5.29
C THR A 118 4.33 23.77 -5.66
#